data_f32c998825054efd111507e2d3c62eed
#
_entry.id   f32c998825054efd111507e2d3c62eed
#
_cell.length_a   1.000
_cell.length_b   1.000
_cell.length_c   1.000
_cell.angle_alpha   90.00
_cell.angle_beta   90.00
_cell.angle_gamma   90.00
#
_symmetry.space_group_name_H-M   'P 1'
#
loop_
_entity.id
_entity.type
_entity.pdbx_description
1 polymer ?
#
loop_
_entity_poly.entity_id
_entity_poly.type
_entity_poly.pdbx_seq_one_letter_code
_entity_poly.pdbx_strand_id
1 'polypeptide(L)'
;VFSYQTVALSYLPRPDGSLLTDSPERLISSGKYAKVPFIVGDQEDEGTLFALFTPNLTTASDVSEYFSTVFFPGANRSVVDDLVSTYEAIDLSPYRTGQLNNWYPQYKRVAAIIGDYTFSLTRRVLLEVSSSVYPNVPSWSYFATYYHGVPILGTFHGSDLLQLFYTILPNSPGHMIAGYYLSFIYDLNPNSGNELGDWPQWSSGRLLAWFDAASTTLIADDYRGSSHEILRDNIESLRT
;
A
#
# COMPACT_ATOMS: atom_id res chain seq x y z
N VAL A 1 -10.30 15.28 -14.94
CA VAL A 1 -10.11 14.60 -13.66
C VAL A 1 -9.25 13.36 -13.87
N PHE A 2 -9.54 12.49 -14.82
CA PHE A 2 -8.72 11.29 -15.10
C PHE A 2 -7.72 11.58 -16.22
N SER A 3 -6.67 12.33 -15.92
CA SER A 3 -5.54 12.55 -16.82
C SER A 3 -4.35 11.70 -16.38
N TYR A 4 -3.37 11.60 -17.23
CA TYR A 4 -2.11 10.92 -16.99
C TYR A 4 -1.42 11.38 -15.68
N GLN A 5 -1.42 12.69 -15.42
CA GLN A 5 -0.84 13.26 -14.21
C GLN A 5 -1.70 13.01 -12.96
N THR A 6 -3.02 13.03 -13.08
CA THR A 6 -3.90 12.83 -11.91
C THR A 6 -3.84 11.41 -11.39
N VAL A 7 -3.70 10.42 -12.25
CA VAL A 7 -3.54 9.02 -11.81
C VAL A 7 -2.13 8.71 -11.30
N ALA A 8 -1.16 9.58 -11.56
CA ALA A 8 0.15 9.54 -10.91
C ALA A 8 0.15 10.16 -9.49
N LEU A 9 -1.03 10.47 -8.94
CA LEU A 9 -1.18 11.04 -7.60
C LEU A 9 -0.37 12.34 -7.38
N SER A 10 -0.39 13.23 -8.35
CA SER A 10 0.42 14.48 -8.39
C SER A 10 0.06 15.49 -7.29
N TYR A 11 -1.01 15.26 -6.54
CA TYR A 11 -1.52 16.18 -5.52
C TYR A 11 -1.25 15.70 -4.10
N LEU A 12 -0.14 15.00 -3.90
CA LEU A 12 0.29 14.57 -2.56
C LEU A 12 0.65 15.77 -1.67
N PRO A 13 0.54 15.63 -0.34
CA PRO A 13 0.93 16.67 0.61
C PRO A 13 2.38 17.12 0.38
N ARG A 14 2.59 18.43 0.27
CA ARG A 14 3.90 19.03 0.05
C ARG A 14 4.24 20.01 1.16
N PRO A 15 5.52 20.16 1.50
CA PRO A 15 5.95 21.15 2.48
C PRO A 15 5.47 22.56 2.12
N ASP A 16 4.79 23.21 3.05
CA ASP A 16 4.34 24.60 2.96
C ASP A 16 5.11 25.54 3.90
N GLY A 17 6.05 24.99 4.67
CA GLY A 17 6.86 25.70 5.65
C GLY A 17 6.13 26.09 6.93
N SER A 18 4.85 25.76 7.08
CA SER A 18 4.02 26.11 8.22
C SER A 18 3.41 24.87 8.87
N LEU A 19 2.43 24.25 8.25
CA LEU A 19 1.79 23.04 8.76
C LEU A 19 2.66 21.82 8.50
N LEU A 20 3.16 21.68 7.29
CA LEU A 20 4.11 20.66 6.88
C LEU A 20 5.48 21.31 6.64
N THR A 21 6.33 21.30 7.68
CA THR A 21 7.59 22.06 7.67
C THR A 21 8.71 21.43 6.85
N ASP A 22 8.59 20.13 6.51
CA ASP A 22 9.51 19.38 5.67
C ASP A 22 8.75 18.22 4.99
N SER A 23 9.41 17.42 4.17
CA SER A 23 8.75 16.26 3.58
C SER A 23 8.34 15.24 4.65
N PRO A 24 7.23 14.49 4.44
CA PRO A 24 6.77 13.49 5.40
C PRO A 24 7.86 12.49 5.81
N GLU A 25 8.65 12.02 4.86
CA GLU A 25 9.73 11.05 5.09
C GLU A 25 10.80 11.60 6.04
N ARG A 26 11.17 12.87 5.89
CA ARG A 26 12.13 13.55 6.76
C ARG A 26 11.55 13.85 8.13
N LEU A 27 10.28 14.21 8.19
CA LEU A 27 9.59 14.44 9.46
C LEU A 27 9.50 13.14 10.27
N ILE A 28 9.13 12.04 9.64
CA ILE A 28 9.04 10.74 10.29
C ILE A 28 10.42 10.26 10.75
N SER A 29 11.42 10.28 9.87
CA SER A 29 12.78 9.83 10.20
C SER A 29 13.47 10.68 11.28
N SER A 30 13.12 11.98 11.38
CA SER A 30 13.60 12.87 12.44
C SER A 30 12.74 12.87 13.70
N GLY A 31 11.70 12.04 13.77
CA GLY A 31 10.80 11.94 14.93
C GLY A 31 9.88 13.15 15.13
N LYS A 32 9.64 13.94 14.08
CA LYS A 32 8.78 15.13 14.14
C LYS A 32 7.33 14.78 13.75
N TYR A 33 6.75 13.83 14.44
CA TYR A 33 5.34 13.43 14.27
C TYR A 33 4.72 13.02 15.61
N ALA A 34 3.39 12.88 15.65
CA ALA A 34 2.67 12.55 16.86
C ALA A 34 3.02 11.13 17.35
N LYS A 35 3.33 10.99 18.63
CA LYS A 35 3.66 9.71 19.29
C LYS A 35 2.37 9.04 19.79
N VAL A 36 1.54 8.62 18.86
CA VAL A 36 0.26 7.96 19.15
C VAL A 36 0.21 6.57 18.54
N PRO A 37 -0.48 5.61 19.16
CA PRO A 37 -0.74 4.32 18.56
C PRO A 37 -1.43 4.47 17.21
N PHE A 38 -1.13 3.60 16.23
CA PHE A 38 -1.77 3.66 14.92
C PHE A 38 -1.95 2.27 14.29
N ILE A 39 -2.96 2.18 13.43
CA ILE A 39 -3.16 1.09 12.50
C ILE A 39 -2.95 1.63 11.09
N VAL A 40 -2.20 0.91 10.28
CA VAL A 40 -2.02 1.19 8.85
C VAL A 40 -2.06 -0.11 8.07
N GLY A 41 -2.76 -0.13 6.94
CA GLY A 41 -2.85 -1.33 6.12
C GLY A 41 -3.23 -1.01 4.70
N ASP A 42 -3.26 -2.05 3.85
CA ASP A 42 -3.49 -1.94 2.42
C ASP A 42 -4.48 -2.98 1.91
N GLN A 43 -4.99 -2.70 0.72
CA GLN A 43 -5.68 -3.66 -0.13
C GLN A 43 -4.67 -4.40 -1.03
N GLU A 44 -4.97 -5.64 -1.41
CA GLU A 44 -4.08 -6.45 -2.25
C GLU A 44 -3.77 -5.77 -3.59
N ASP A 45 -4.77 -5.12 -4.19
CA ASP A 45 -4.72 -4.60 -5.55
C ASP A 45 -4.89 -3.07 -5.60
N GLU A 46 -4.20 -2.35 -4.71
CA GLU A 46 -4.31 -0.88 -4.56
C GLU A 46 -4.14 -0.12 -5.88
N GLY A 47 -3.22 -0.56 -6.74
CA GLY A 47 -2.88 0.17 -7.96
C GLY A 47 -3.79 -0.08 -9.16
N THR A 48 -4.66 -1.09 -9.11
CA THR A 48 -5.46 -1.52 -10.28
C THR A 48 -6.40 -0.43 -10.79
N LEU A 49 -7.06 0.29 -9.88
CA LEU A 49 -7.97 1.37 -10.24
C LEU A 49 -7.25 2.51 -10.97
N PHE A 50 -6.04 2.86 -10.53
CA PHE A 50 -5.23 3.93 -11.12
C PHE A 50 -4.64 3.51 -12.48
N ALA A 51 -4.23 2.26 -12.62
CA ALA A 51 -3.67 1.73 -13.86
C ALA A 51 -4.67 1.62 -15.01
N LEU A 52 -5.98 1.70 -14.77
CA LEU A 52 -7.00 1.67 -15.85
C LEU A 52 -6.81 2.76 -16.90
N PHE A 53 -6.16 3.86 -16.55
CA PHE A 53 -6.10 5.07 -17.38
C PHE A 53 -4.80 5.22 -18.18
N THR A 54 -3.95 4.17 -18.21
CA THR A 54 -2.68 4.18 -18.94
C THR A 54 -2.57 3.09 -20.01
N PRO A 55 -3.62 2.82 -20.84
CA PRO A 55 -3.62 1.70 -21.80
C PRO A 55 -2.63 1.86 -22.96
N ASN A 56 -2.02 3.02 -23.12
CA ASN A 56 -0.98 3.31 -24.09
C ASN A 56 0.41 2.78 -23.66
N LEU A 57 0.57 2.32 -22.42
CA LEU A 57 1.80 1.68 -21.94
C LEU A 57 1.80 0.22 -22.37
N THR A 58 2.50 -0.09 -23.47
CA THR A 58 2.45 -1.41 -24.11
C THR A 58 3.74 -2.22 -23.94
N THR A 59 4.86 -1.55 -23.65
CA THR A 59 6.18 -2.14 -23.45
C THR A 59 6.79 -1.77 -22.10
N ALA A 60 7.80 -2.50 -21.65
CA ALA A 60 8.56 -2.14 -20.44
C ALA A 60 9.22 -0.76 -20.56
N SER A 61 9.67 -0.40 -21.77
CA SER A 61 10.25 0.92 -22.04
C SER A 61 9.24 2.04 -21.86
N ASP A 62 7.98 1.84 -22.31
CA ASP A 62 6.90 2.82 -22.10
C ASP A 62 6.62 3.00 -20.60
N VAL A 63 6.65 1.91 -19.85
CA VAL A 63 6.46 1.93 -18.39
C VAL A 63 7.60 2.71 -17.71
N SER A 64 8.86 2.40 -18.04
CA SER A 64 10.01 3.14 -17.51
C SER A 64 9.95 4.63 -17.86
N GLU A 65 9.56 4.97 -19.09
CA GLU A 65 9.40 6.36 -19.50
C GLU A 65 8.29 7.08 -18.72
N TYR A 66 7.15 6.42 -18.54
CA TYR A 66 6.04 6.95 -17.74
C TYR A 66 6.45 7.21 -16.30
N PHE A 67 7.05 6.24 -15.65
CA PHE A 67 7.45 6.40 -14.24
C PHE A 67 8.56 7.43 -14.06
N SER A 68 9.52 7.53 -14.97
CA SER A 68 10.61 8.52 -14.86
C SER A 68 10.18 9.95 -15.19
N THR A 69 9.18 10.14 -16.03
CA THR A 69 8.77 11.49 -16.49
C THR A 69 7.53 12.02 -15.78
N VAL A 70 6.62 11.14 -15.36
CA VAL A 70 5.33 11.53 -14.79
C VAL A 70 5.23 11.21 -13.32
N PHE A 71 5.66 10.01 -12.90
CA PHE A 71 5.48 9.55 -11.53
C PHE A 71 6.65 9.93 -10.62
N PHE A 72 7.89 9.72 -11.09
CA PHE A 72 9.13 10.01 -10.36
C PHE A 72 10.05 10.99 -11.12
N PRO A 73 9.60 12.22 -11.41
CA PRO A 73 10.37 13.14 -12.27
C PRO A 73 11.70 13.60 -11.67
N GLY A 74 11.91 13.38 -10.36
CA GLY A 74 13.16 13.68 -9.66
C GLY A 74 14.14 12.51 -9.58
N ALA A 75 13.74 11.31 -10.00
CA ALA A 75 14.59 10.12 -9.87
C ALA A 75 15.54 9.95 -11.05
N ASN A 76 16.72 9.36 -10.78
CA ASN A 76 17.58 8.88 -11.85
C ASN A 76 16.88 7.82 -12.67
N ARG A 77 16.99 7.91 -13.99
CA ARG A 77 16.39 6.95 -14.92
C ARG A 77 16.82 5.50 -14.60
N SER A 78 18.07 5.27 -14.24
CA SER A 78 18.56 3.93 -13.88
C SER A 78 17.83 3.34 -12.67
N VAL A 79 17.52 4.14 -11.65
CA VAL A 79 16.74 3.71 -10.48
C VAL A 79 15.32 3.30 -10.88
N VAL A 80 14.70 4.05 -11.79
CA VAL A 80 13.38 3.71 -12.30
C VAL A 80 13.41 2.46 -13.18
N ASP A 81 14.42 2.29 -14.01
CA ASP A 81 14.60 1.08 -14.84
C ASP A 81 14.83 -0.16 -13.96
N ASP A 82 15.66 -0.05 -12.92
CA ASP A 82 15.89 -1.10 -11.92
C ASP A 82 14.58 -1.46 -11.21
N LEU A 83 13.80 -0.46 -10.79
CA LEU A 83 12.49 -0.66 -10.21
C LEU A 83 11.54 -1.40 -11.14
N VAL A 84 11.37 -0.93 -12.36
CA VAL A 84 10.48 -1.55 -13.34
C VAL A 84 10.90 -3.00 -13.64
N SER A 85 12.21 -3.29 -13.59
CA SER A 85 12.75 -4.64 -13.82
C SER A 85 12.38 -5.65 -12.72
N THR A 86 12.06 -5.18 -11.51
CA THR A 86 11.63 -6.07 -10.41
C THR A 86 10.19 -6.57 -10.57
N TYR A 87 9.43 -6.04 -11.52
CA TYR A 87 8.06 -6.43 -11.82
C TYR A 87 7.95 -7.07 -13.21
N GLU A 88 7.27 -8.20 -13.31
CA GLU A 88 6.95 -8.82 -14.60
C GLU A 88 5.73 -8.17 -15.24
N ALA A 89 5.61 -8.28 -16.57
CA ALA A 89 4.47 -7.73 -17.31
C ALA A 89 3.13 -8.36 -16.89
N ILE A 90 3.18 -9.64 -16.46
CA ILE A 90 2.04 -10.40 -15.96
C ILE A 90 2.41 -10.87 -14.56
N ASP A 91 2.45 -9.93 -13.64
CA ASP A 91 2.73 -10.24 -12.26
C ASP A 91 1.47 -10.83 -11.59
N LEU A 92 1.64 -11.96 -10.94
CA LEU A 92 0.55 -12.66 -10.26
C LEU A 92 0.50 -12.34 -8.77
N SER A 93 1.53 -11.72 -8.23
CA SER A 93 1.64 -11.42 -6.80
C SER A 93 1.81 -9.91 -6.57
N PRO A 94 0.98 -9.28 -5.71
CA PRO A 94 -0.11 -9.88 -4.95
C PRO A 94 -1.35 -10.23 -5.78
N TYR A 95 -1.45 -9.78 -7.01
CA TYR A 95 -2.61 -9.85 -7.90
C TYR A 95 -2.93 -11.28 -8.34
N ARG A 96 -3.94 -11.88 -7.74
CA ARG A 96 -4.38 -13.25 -8.04
C ARG A 96 -5.13 -13.40 -9.36
N THR A 97 -5.44 -12.31 -10.01
CA THR A 97 -6.33 -12.27 -11.18
C THR A 97 -5.70 -12.83 -12.48
N GLY A 98 -4.40 -13.15 -12.49
CA GLY A 98 -3.72 -13.79 -13.63
C GLY A 98 -3.86 -13.06 -14.96
N GLN A 99 -3.59 -13.75 -16.07
CA GLN A 99 -3.66 -13.17 -17.41
C GLN A 99 -5.07 -12.77 -17.85
N LEU A 100 -6.09 -13.46 -17.34
CA LEU A 100 -7.48 -13.22 -17.74
C LEU A 100 -8.00 -11.83 -17.43
N ASN A 101 -7.37 -11.14 -16.46
CA ASN A 101 -7.78 -9.81 -16.01
C ASN A 101 -6.74 -8.75 -16.37
N ASN A 102 -5.90 -8.99 -17.36
CA ASN A 102 -4.93 -8.03 -17.84
C ASN A 102 -5.59 -7.07 -18.87
N TRP A 103 -5.94 -5.86 -18.44
CA TRP A 103 -6.68 -4.88 -19.23
C TRP A 103 -5.93 -4.43 -20.50
N TYR A 104 -4.59 -4.34 -20.43
CA TYR A 104 -3.66 -4.08 -21.55
C TYR A 104 -2.30 -4.71 -21.24
N PRO A 105 -1.34 -4.81 -22.21
CA PRO A 105 -0.12 -5.60 -22.04
C PRO A 105 0.73 -5.33 -20.80
N GLN A 106 0.75 -4.08 -20.31
CA GLN A 106 1.54 -3.69 -19.13
C GLN A 106 0.67 -3.37 -17.89
N TYR A 107 -0.64 -3.61 -17.96
CA TYR A 107 -1.58 -3.23 -16.91
C TYR A 107 -1.16 -3.70 -15.52
N LYS A 108 -0.83 -4.97 -15.38
CA LYS A 108 -0.49 -5.56 -14.09
C LYS A 108 0.83 -5.02 -13.54
N ARG A 109 1.84 -4.83 -14.39
CA ARG A 109 3.09 -4.21 -13.97
C ARG A 109 2.86 -2.79 -13.46
N VAL A 110 2.12 -1.99 -14.20
CA VAL A 110 1.80 -0.61 -13.81
C VAL A 110 0.99 -0.58 -12.51
N ALA A 111 -0.04 -1.42 -12.42
CA ALA A 111 -0.86 -1.55 -11.22
C ALA A 111 -0.01 -1.97 -9.99
N ALA A 112 0.87 -2.97 -10.16
CA ALA A 112 1.75 -3.42 -9.10
C ALA A 112 2.69 -2.32 -8.62
N ILE A 113 3.35 -1.62 -9.54
CA ILE A 113 4.28 -0.53 -9.17
C ILE A 113 3.54 0.59 -8.45
N ILE A 114 2.40 1.07 -8.98
CA ILE A 114 1.62 2.15 -8.36
C ILE A 114 1.14 1.71 -6.97
N GLY A 115 0.57 0.52 -6.86
CA GLY A 115 0.06 -0.01 -5.59
C GLY A 115 1.15 -0.16 -4.54
N ASP A 116 2.26 -0.77 -4.92
CA ASP A 116 3.37 -1.01 -4.00
C ASP A 116 4.03 0.31 -3.56
N TYR A 117 4.35 1.20 -4.50
CA TYR A 117 5.06 2.43 -4.18
C TYR A 117 4.23 3.46 -3.46
N THR A 118 2.96 3.57 -3.78
CA THR A 118 2.10 4.56 -3.11
C THR A 118 1.58 4.05 -1.77
N PHE A 119 1.35 2.75 -1.65
CA PHE A 119 0.67 2.15 -0.50
C PHE A 119 1.52 1.09 0.20
N SER A 120 1.67 -0.09 -0.37
CA SER A 120 2.11 -1.28 0.36
C SER A 120 3.56 -1.22 0.85
N LEU A 121 4.51 -0.85 0.00
CA LEU A 121 5.92 -0.74 0.40
C LEU A 121 6.17 0.55 1.18
N THR A 122 5.48 1.63 0.86
CA THR A 122 5.54 2.89 1.63
C THR A 122 5.01 2.70 3.05
N ARG A 123 3.92 1.92 3.23
CA ARG A 123 3.43 1.48 4.54
C ARG A 123 4.53 0.72 5.31
N ARG A 124 5.21 -0.21 4.67
CA ARG A 124 6.30 -0.99 5.30
C ARG A 124 7.46 -0.08 5.73
N VAL A 125 7.91 0.83 4.88
CA VAL A 125 8.93 1.82 5.23
C VAL A 125 8.49 2.69 6.41
N LEU A 126 7.24 3.16 6.42
CA LEU A 126 6.68 3.89 7.55
C LEU A 126 6.78 3.10 8.85
N LEU A 127 6.40 1.84 8.84
CA LEU A 127 6.46 0.96 10.02
C LEU A 127 7.90 0.69 10.48
N GLU A 128 8.82 0.45 9.55
CA GLU A 128 10.24 0.27 9.85
C GLU A 128 10.86 1.51 10.50
N VAL A 129 10.64 2.67 9.90
CA VAL A 129 11.18 3.94 10.42
C VAL A 129 10.52 4.30 11.74
N SER A 130 9.20 4.24 11.84
CA SER A 130 8.49 4.59 13.09
C SER A 130 8.86 3.68 14.24
N SER A 131 8.99 2.38 14.02
CA SER A 131 9.43 1.42 15.03
C SER A 131 10.89 1.62 15.46
N SER A 132 11.74 2.15 14.57
CA SER A 132 13.12 2.50 14.90
C SER A 132 13.21 3.80 15.71
N VAL A 133 12.44 4.82 15.31
CA VAL A 133 12.47 6.15 15.94
C VAL A 133 11.73 6.15 17.30
N TYR A 134 10.59 5.48 17.38
CA TYR A 134 9.78 5.38 18.59
C TYR A 134 9.35 3.93 18.88
N PRO A 135 10.27 3.09 19.35
CA PRO A 135 10.02 1.64 19.52
C PRO A 135 8.91 1.31 20.54
N ASN A 136 8.55 2.27 21.40
CA ASN A 136 7.50 2.09 22.39
C ASN A 136 6.12 2.58 21.93
N VAL A 137 5.99 3.13 20.71
CA VAL A 137 4.70 3.51 20.15
C VAL A 137 4.10 2.31 19.44
N PRO A 138 2.96 1.77 19.93
CA PRO A 138 2.35 0.59 19.36
C PRO A 138 1.86 0.86 17.93
N SER A 139 2.12 -0.07 17.02
CA SER A 139 1.58 -0.03 15.67
C SER A 139 1.12 -1.40 15.21
N TRP A 140 0.06 -1.44 14.41
CA TRP A 140 -0.50 -2.65 13.84
C TRP A 140 -0.65 -2.46 12.33
N SER A 141 -0.58 -3.56 11.61
CA SER A 141 -0.72 -3.51 10.16
C SER A 141 -1.52 -4.67 9.62
N TYR A 142 -2.26 -4.42 8.53
CA TYR A 142 -3.06 -5.43 7.88
C TYR A 142 -2.83 -5.45 6.37
N PHE A 143 -3.26 -6.57 5.76
CA PHE A 143 -3.32 -6.77 4.32
C PHE A 143 -4.66 -7.42 3.98
N ALA A 144 -5.46 -6.78 3.15
CA ALA A 144 -6.81 -7.21 2.84
C ALA A 144 -6.92 -7.77 1.42
N THR A 145 -7.54 -8.94 1.30
CA THR A 145 -7.70 -9.68 0.05
C THR A 145 -9.15 -10.11 -0.24
N TYR A 146 -10.14 -9.47 0.37
CA TYR A 146 -11.56 -9.90 0.30
C TYR A 146 -12.14 -10.02 -1.09
N TYR A 147 -11.75 -9.09 -1.97
CA TYR A 147 -12.32 -8.94 -3.30
C TYR A 147 -11.40 -9.49 -4.39
N HIS A 148 -10.45 -10.35 -4.06
CA HIS A 148 -9.48 -10.90 -5.01
C HIS A 148 -10.10 -11.52 -6.27
N GLY A 149 -11.38 -11.92 -6.23
CA GLY A 149 -12.12 -12.45 -7.35
C GLY A 149 -12.84 -11.41 -8.23
N VAL A 150 -12.76 -10.12 -7.91
CA VAL A 150 -13.39 -9.08 -8.74
C VAL A 150 -12.60 -8.93 -10.04
N PRO A 151 -13.27 -9.08 -11.21
CA PRO A 151 -12.58 -8.99 -12.50
C PRO A 151 -11.84 -7.66 -12.67
N ILE A 152 -10.62 -7.71 -13.18
CA ILE A 152 -9.73 -6.58 -13.48
C ILE A 152 -9.24 -5.85 -12.23
N LEU A 153 -10.11 -5.53 -11.27
CA LEU A 153 -9.80 -4.69 -10.12
C LEU A 153 -9.24 -5.46 -8.93
N GLY A 154 -9.66 -6.72 -8.72
CA GLY A 154 -9.28 -7.46 -7.51
C GLY A 154 -9.74 -6.77 -6.24
N THR A 155 -8.96 -6.82 -5.18
CA THR A 155 -9.18 -6.09 -3.92
C THR A 155 -8.62 -4.67 -4.07
N PHE A 156 -9.37 -3.81 -4.73
CA PHE A 156 -8.95 -2.51 -5.23
C PHE A 156 -8.96 -1.42 -4.14
N HIS A 157 -8.29 -0.31 -4.43
CA HIS A 157 -8.21 0.86 -3.56
C HIS A 157 -9.60 1.35 -3.09
N GLY A 158 -9.78 1.44 -1.78
CA GLY A 158 -11.03 1.85 -1.15
C GLY A 158 -12.10 0.76 -1.07
N SER A 159 -11.80 -0.48 -1.45
CA SER A 159 -12.77 -1.60 -1.34
C SER A 159 -13.11 -1.96 0.11
N ASP A 160 -12.25 -1.65 1.07
CA ASP A 160 -12.51 -1.76 2.51
C ASP A 160 -13.69 -0.89 2.97
N LEU A 161 -13.86 0.29 2.39
CA LEU A 161 -14.98 1.19 2.70
C LEU A 161 -16.32 0.52 2.38
N LEU A 162 -16.39 -0.23 1.28
CA LEU A 162 -17.58 -0.97 0.90
C LEU A 162 -17.95 -2.03 1.94
N GLN A 163 -16.96 -2.61 2.56
CA GLN A 163 -17.14 -3.66 3.55
C GLN A 163 -17.43 -3.09 4.94
N LEU A 164 -16.69 -2.07 5.37
CA LEU A 164 -16.84 -1.47 6.68
C LEU A 164 -18.15 -0.69 6.84
N PHE A 165 -18.52 0.12 5.84
CA PHE A 165 -19.62 1.06 5.96
C PHE A 165 -20.89 0.63 5.24
N TYR A 166 -20.78 -0.19 4.21
CA TYR A 166 -21.94 -0.55 3.38
C TYR A 166 -22.35 -2.00 3.51
N THR A 167 -21.60 -2.84 4.19
CA THR A 167 -21.88 -4.29 4.39
C THR A 167 -22.33 -5.01 3.11
N ILE A 168 -21.74 -4.62 1.97
CA ILE A 168 -22.13 -5.15 0.65
C ILE A 168 -21.96 -6.67 0.56
N LEU A 169 -21.02 -7.21 1.34
CA LEU A 169 -20.87 -8.65 1.55
C LEU A 169 -20.75 -8.90 3.05
N PRO A 170 -21.86 -9.23 3.75
CA PRO A 170 -21.81 -9.59 5.15
C PRO A 170 -21.08 -10.94 5.27
N ASN A 171 -19.80 -10.89 5.50
CA ASN A 171 -18.98 -12.05 5.80
C ASN A 171 -18.24 -11.87 7.12
N SER A 172 -17.77 -12.97 7.67
CA SER A 172 -17.04 -13.00 8.94
C SER A 172 -15.88 -11.97 9.01
N PRO A 173 -15.03 -11.84 7.98
CA PRO A 173 -13.94 -10.86 7.99
C PRO A 173 -14.36 -9.40 8.13
N GLY A 174 -15.48 -8.99 7.52
CA GLY A 174 -16.00 -7.63 7.65
C GLY A 174 -16.38 -7.28 9.09
N HIS A 175 -17.00 -8.20 9.80
CA HIS A 175 -17.29 -8.04 11.22
C HIS A 175 -16.02 -8.01 12.07
N MET A 176 -15.03 -8.81 11.73
CA MET A 176 -13.76 -8.85 12.46
C MET A 176 -12.99 -7.53 12.34
N ILE A 177 -12.85 -6.98 11.13
CA ILE A 177 -12.19 -5.67 10.95
C ILE A 177 -12.93 -4.57 11.70
N ALA A 178 -14.25 -4.52 11.59
CA ALA A 178 -15.05 -3.54 12.32
C ALA A 178 -14.85 -3.66 13.84
N GLY A 179 -14.77 -4.89 14.36
CA GLY A 179 -14.47 -5.14 15.77
C GLY A 179 -13.10 -4.63 16.20
N TYR A 180 -12.05 -4.93 15.44
CA TYR A 180 -10.71 -4.42 15.72
C TYR A 180 -10.65 -2.88 15.66
N TYR A 181 -11.31 -2.27 14.67
CA TYR A 181 -11.34 -0.80 14.55
C TYR A 181 -12.10 -0.15 15.70
N LEU A 182 -13.23 -0.72 16.11
CA LEU A 182 -13.98 -0.20 17.25
C LEU A 182 -13.17 -0.31 18.55
N SER A 183 -12.52 -1.45 18.80
CA SER A 183 -11.64 -1.62 19.94
C SER A 183 -10.49 -0.60 19.92
N PHE A 184 -9.88 -0.39 18.76
CA PHE A 184 -8.82 0.60 18.63
C PHE A 184 -9.31 2.03 18.84
N ILE A 185 -10.48 2.42 18.35
CA ILE A 185 -11.07 3.75 18.53
C ILE A 185 -11.33 4.04 20.02
N TYR A 186 -11.81 3.04 20.77
CA TYR A 186 -12.13 3.22 22.19
C TYR A 186 -10.89 3.15 23.09
N ASP A 187 -9.97 2.22 22.83
CA ASP A 187 -8.92 1.82 23.76
C ASP A 187 -7.50 2.02 23.21
N LEU A 188 -7.34 2.50 21.99
CA LEU A 188 -6.06 2.60 21.26
C LEU A 188 -5.32 1.26 21.17
N ASN A 189 -6.08 0.16 21.22
CA ASN A 189 -5.60 -1.20 21.12
C ASN A 189 -6.65 -2.07 20.40
N PRO A 190 -6.35 -2.65 19.23
CA PRO A 190 -7.33 -3.44 18.48
C PRO A 190 -7.75 -4.72 19.21
N ASN A 191 -6.98 -5.19 20.18
CA ASN A 191 -7.27 -6.42 20.91
C ASN A 191 -8.15 -6.22 22.15
N SER A 192 -8.48 -4.98 22.52
CA SER A 192 -9.24 -4.70 23.73
C SER A 192 -10.71 -5.11 23.59
N GLY A 193 -11.21 -5.85 24.59
CA GLY A 193 -12.65 -6.10 24.76
C GLY A 193 -13.32 -6.92 23.66
N ASN A 194 -12.57 -7.58 22.78
CA ASN A 194 -13.13 -8.44 21.74
C ASN A 194 -12.59 -9.87 21.82
N GLU A 195 -13.33 -10.82 21.24
CA GLU A 195 -12.99 -12.23 21.16
C GLU A 195 -12.41 -12.62 19.78
N LEU A 196 -11.85 -11.66 19.04
CA LEU A 196 -11.50 -11.83 17.63
C LEU A 196 -10.13 -12.50 17.39
N GLY A 197 -9.41 -12.85 18.44
CA GLY A 197 -8.05 -13.35 18.34
C GLY A 197 -7.01 -12.24 18.51
N ASP A 198 -5.76 -12.63 18.72
CA ASP A 198 -4.68 -11.70 18.96
C ASP A 198 -4.11 -11.15 17.64
N TRP A 199 -4.15 -9.82 17.51
CA TRP A 199 -3.46 -9.11 16.45
C TRP A 199 -2.18 -8.50 17.02
N PRO A 200 -1.01 -9.12 16.80
CA PRO A 200 0.23 -8.64 17.38
C PRO A 200 0.65 -7.29 16.81
N GLN A 201 1.35 -6.51 17.64
CA GLN A 201 2.01 -5.31 17.15
C GLN A 201 3.00 -5.67 16.04
N TRP A 202 3.07 -4.85 15.01
CA TRP A 202 3.93 -5.11 13.85
C TRP A 202 5.41 -5.27 14.24
N SER A 203 5.89 -4.49 15.21
CA SER A 203 7.25 -4.57 15.73
C SER A 203 7.62 -5.91 16.37
N SER A 204 6.64 -6.72 16.78
CA SER A 204 6.87 -8.01 17.46
C SER A 204 7.32 -9.15 16.53
N GLY A 205 7.25 -8.98 15.22
CA GLY A 205 7.60 -10.04 14.27
C GLY A 205 7.40 -9.66 12.81
N ARG A 206 7.09 -8.39 12.53
CA ARG A 206 6.74 -7.89 11.19
C ARG A 206 5.59 -8.69 10.58
N LEU A 207 4.51 -8.88 11.37
CA LEU A 207 3.34 -9.62 10.96
C LEU A 207 2.20 -8.68 10.57
N LEU A 208 1.49 -9.07 9.51
CA LEU A 208 0.25 -8.44 9.05
C LEU A 208 -0.95 -9.30 9.47
N ALA A 209 -2.02 -8.66 9.93
CA ALA A 209 -3.31 -9.32 9.93
C ALA A 209 -3.79 -9.48 8.48
N TRP A 210 -3.90 -10.69 8.02
CA TRP A 210 -4.38 -10.98 6.67
C TRP A 210 -5.89 -11.19 6.70
N PHE A 211 -6.59 -10.23 6.14
CA PHE A 211 -8.04 -10.25 6.04
C PHE A 211 -8.47 -10.81 4.67
N ASP A 212 -8.73 -12.09 4.62
CA ASP A 212 -9.24 -12.79 3.44
C ASP A 212 -10.75 -13.02 3.56
N ALA A 213 -11.42 -13.31 2.44
CA ALA A 213 -12.87 -13.53 2.41
C ALA A 213 -13.36 -14.70 3.29
N ALA A 214 -12.52 -15.67 3.55
CA ALA A 214 -12.85 -16.87 4.32
C ALA A 214 -12.34 -16.83 5.77
N SER A 215 -11.27 -16.08 6.06
CA SER A 215 -10.58 -16.14 7.34
C SER A 215 -9.76 -14.89 7.63
N THR A 216 -9.34 -14.77 8.88
CA THR A 216 -8.28 -13.83 9.29
C THR A 216 -7.13 -14.65 9.86
N THR A 217 -5.93 -14.45 9.34
CA THR A 217 -4.70 -15.10 9.78
C THR A 217 -3.57 -14.09 9.88
N LEU A 218 -2.39 -14.54 10.29
CA LEU A 218 -1.18 -13.71 10.31
C LEU A 218 -0.26 -14.15 9.19
N ILE A 219 0.31 -13.17 8.47
CA ILE A 219 1.32 -13.39 7.43
C ILE A 219 2.54 -12.50 7.68
N ALA A 220 3.71 -12.92 7.17
CA ALA A 220 4.90 -12.09 7.21
C ALA A 220 4.78 -10.90 6.24
N ASP A 221 5.33 -9.74 6.66
CA ASP A 221 5.40 -8.54 5.84
C ASP A 221 6.75 -8.48 5.11
N ASP A 222 6.97 -9.42 4.19
CA ASP A 222 8.27 -9.62 3.52
C ASP A 222 8.21 -9.72 1.99
N TYR A 223 7.01 -9.67 1.41
CA TYR A 223 6.85 -9.73 -0.06
C TYR A 223 7.52 -8.55 -0.77
N ARG A 224 7.83 -8.67 -2.07
CA ARG A 224 8.46 -7.62 -2.88
C ARG A 224 9.79 -7.11 -2.31
N GLY A 225 10.64 -8.00 -1.79
CA GLY A 225 11.89 -7.63 -1.14
C GLY A 225 12.79 -6.73 -1.98
N SER A 226 13.05 -7.08 -3.24
CA SER A 226 13.90 -6.28 -4.15
C SER A 226 13.31 -4.90 -4.44
N SER A 227 11.99 -4.80 -4.68
CA SER A 227 11.32 -3.52 -4.89
C SER A 227 11.36 -2.65 -3.63
N HIS A 228 11.17 -3.28 -2.46
CA HIS A 228 11.26 -2.59 -1.16
C HIS A 228 12.66 -2.03 -0.89
N GLU A 229 13.72 -2.77 -1.21
CA GLU A 229 15.11 -2.29 -1.08
C GLU A 229 15.35 -1.06 -1.96
N ILE A 230 14.91 -1.09 -3.22
CA ILE A 230 15.03 0.05 -4.13
C ILE A 230 14.28 1.27 -3.57
N LEU A 231 13.04 1.09 -3.07
CA LEU A 231 12.27 2.19 -2.47
C LEU A 231 12.99 2.77 -1.26
N ARG A 232 13.37 1.93 -0.30
CA ARG A 232 14.02 2.35 0.95
C ARG A 232 15.29 3.12 0.70
N ASP A 233 16.14 2.63 -0.21
CA ASP A 233 17.45 3.20 -0.47
C ASP A 233 17.39 4.46 -1.35
N ASN A 234 16.26 4.71 -2.03
CA ASN A 234 16.04 5.85 -2.92
C ASN A 234 14.82 6.70 -2.57
N ILE A 235 14.31 6.61 -1.34
CA ILE A 235 13.02 7.20 -0.96
C ILE A 235 12.96 8.72 -1.21
N GLU A 236 14.08 9.45 -1.08
CA GLU A 236 14.11 10.89 -1.33
C GLU A 236 13.99 11.25 -2.82
N SER A 237 14.50 10.39 -3.71
CA SER A 237 14.46 10.62 -5.17
C SER A 237 13.20 10.07 -5.82
N LEU A 238 12.59 9.06 -5.23
CA LEU A 238 11.35 8.43 -5.67
C LEU A 238 10.09 9.10 -5.08
N ARG A 239 10.18 10.35 -4.67
CA ARG A 239 9.03 11.15 -4.24
C ARG A 239 8.23 11.63 -5.46
N THR A 240 6.93 11.52 -5.37
CA THR A 240 5.97 12.04 -6.36
C THR A 240 5.62 13.51 -6.12
#